data_cda5012545d8bac603dd458c7fbb5252
#
_entry.id   cda5012545d8bac603dd458c7fbb5252
#
_cell.length_a   1.000
_cell.length_b   1.000
_cell.length_c   1.000
_cell.angle_alpha   90.00
_cell.angle_beta   90.00
_cell.angle_gamma   90.00
#
_symmetry.space_group_name_H-M   'P 1'
#
loop_
_entity.id
_entity.type
_entity.pdbx_description
1 polymer ?
#
loop_
_entity_poly.entity_id
_entity_poly.type
_entity_poly.pdbx_seq_one_letter_code
_entity_poly.pdbx_strand_id
1 'polypeptide(L)'
;MYWTKCTRITEKETRKEKSWWNIATQXXXXTHKAFHVGHTRNIALGESICRILENAGYKVIRANYQGDVGMHVAKTLWGFMNLKKLNLKMPKTYLGKWLGIVYAKASAAAEDESIKKEINEINQKLYAQDKKLVELWKKTRQWSIDYFETEVYPDFDVHFDRFYFESEVEKKGIEMAKKLLKNGVAQLSEGAIIMDLEKYNLGIFLILKSDETPLYSTKDLYLAELMDKEHNPERILHIVGSEQKFYFQQLFKTLELFNPKNAKKQQHISYELVNLPTGKMKSREGKVILYDDTRDKIKELVKKELLKRNKSLKDKELQEKTKKITLGAIKYAMLSQSTHKTIIFNEQDVTNFEGETGPYLQYAYARASSIIKKSKKKAKHTIPEALTEKESALIKKIADFPHEIKKAEEKLDPSIIAHYAYHLAQIFNEFYHAEKVIGTDEEAFRLKLVDAFRTTLKNALYLLGIETMDEM
;
A
#
# COMPACT_ATOMS: atom_id res chain seq x y z
N MET A 1 -17.04 -34.30 4.38
CA MET A 1 -17.35 -33.50 3.19
C MET A 1 -17.09 -31.99 3.35
N TYR A 2 -17.28 -31.40 4.53
CA TYR A 2 -16.98 -29.94 4.80
C TYR A 2 -15.49 -29.62 4.86
N TRP A 3 -14.64 -30.53 5.31
CA TRP A 3 -13.21 -30.27 5.54
C TRP A 3 -12.37 -30.08 4.27
N THR A 4 -12.77 -30.71 3.16
CA THR A 4 -12.08 -30.59 1.88
C THR A 4 -12.38 -29.24 1.18
N LYS A 5 -13.50 -28.60 1.53
CA LYS A 5 -13.86 -27.31 0.93
C LYS A 5 -13.15 -26.12 1.59
N CYS A 6 -12.79 -26.22 2.89
CA CYS A 6 -12.07 -25.12 3.58
C CYS A 6 -10.56 -25.07 3.28
N THR A 7 -9.97 -26.21 2.83
CA THR A 7 -8.53 -26.28 2.55
C THR A 7 -8.17 -26.06 1.07
N ARG A 8 -9.18 -26.14 0.19
CA ARG A 8 -9.07 -25.71 -1.20
C ARG A 8 -10.18 -24.71 -1.46
N ILE A 9 -9.86 -23.43 -1.48
CA ILE A 9 -10.60 -22.48 -2.29
C ILE A 9 -10.21 -22.85 -3.72
N THR A 10 -10.77 -23.98 -4.17
CA THR A 10 -10.50 -24.47 -5.53
C THR A 10 -11.35 -23.65 -6.49
N GLU A 11 -10.73 -23.23 -7.54
CA GLU A 11 -11.22 -22.44 -8.66
C GLU A 11 -12.53 -22.89 -9.32
N LYS A 12 -13.21 -23.91 -8.84
CA LYS A 12 -14.26 -24.59 -9.61
C LYS A 12 -15.72 -24.44 -9.17
N GLU A 13 -16.04 -23.95 -7.97
CA GLU A 13 -17.43 -24.01 -7.49
C GLU A 13 -18.16 -22.67 -7.26
N THR A 14 -17.52 -21.51 -7.49
CA THR A 14 -18.18 -20.22 -7.39
C THR A 14 -18.27 -19.47 -8.72
N ARG A 15 -17.90 -20.10 -9.82
CA ARG A 15 -18.05 -19.53 -11.17
C ARG A 15 -19.48 -19.72 -11.71
N LYS A 16 -20.48 -19.13 -11.04
CA LYS A 16 -21.66 -18.67 -11.76
C LYS A 16 -21.32 -17.25 -12.22
N GLU A 17 -21.16 -17.11 -13.53
CA GLU A 17 -21.08 -15.89 -14.33
C GLU A 17 -21.18 -14.56 -13.57
N LYS A 18 -20.16 -14.23 -12.78
CA LYS A 18 -19.91 -12.83 -12.47
C LYS A 18 -19.18 -12.29 -13.69
N SER A 19 -19.84 -11.45 -14.44
CA SER A 19 -19.21 -10.66 -15.49
C SER A 19 -17.88 -10.13 -14.94
N TRP A 20 -16.84 -10.12 -15.75
CA TRP A 20 -15.49 -9.68 -15.40
C TRP A 20 -15.53 -8.25 -14.85
N TRP A 21 -15.57 -8.12 -13.53
CA TRP A 21 -15.61 -6.82 -12.87
C TRP A 21 -14.18 -6.31 -12.71
N ASN A 22 -13.82 -5.39 -13.58
CA ASN A 22 -12.52 -4.74 -13.51
C ASN A 22 -12.57 -3.68 -12.39
N ILE A 23 -11.68 -3.77 -11.44
CA ILE A 23 -11.51 -2.76 -10.38
C ILE A 23 -10.13 -2.14 -10.57
N ALA A 24 -10.06 -0.83 -10.75
CA ALA A 24 -8.79 -0.09 -10.81
C ALA A 24 -8.48 0.49 -9.42
N THR A 25 -7.24 0.35 -8.94
CA THR A 25 -6.77 0.92 -7.68
C THR A 25 -5.68 1.94 -7.95
N GLN A 26 -5.64 3.02 -7.17
CA GLN A 26 -4.71 4.11 -7.41
C GLN A 26 -3.84 4.42 -6.20
N UNK A 27 -2.54 4.41 -6.32
CA UNK A 27 -1.63 4.80 -5.30
C UNK A 27 -0.91 6.04 -5.74
N UNK A 28 -0.63 6.93 -5.14
CA UNK A 28 0.08 8.08 -5.44
C UNK A 28 1.44 8.04 -4.90
N UNK A 29 2.41 8.28 -5.65
CA UNK A 29 3.74 8.49 -5.29
C UNK A 29 4.23 9.72 -6.01
N UNK A 30 5.14 10.23 -5.62
CA UNK A 30 5.70 11.35 -6.20
C UNK A 30 7.05 11.00 -6.66
N THR A 31 7.45 11.22 -7.89
CA THR A 31 8.83 11.15 -8.38
C THR A 31 9.66 12.29 -7.76
N HIS A 32 10.96 12.16 -7.74
CA HIS A 32 11.90 13.17 -7.22
C HIS A 32 11.79 13.43 -5.71
N LYS A 33 10.94 12.69 -4.99
CA LYS A 33 10.82 12.77 -3.53
C LYS A 33 11.26 11.45 -2.88
N ALA A 34 11.65 11.54 -1.63
CA ALA A 34 11.99 10.35 -0.85
C ALA A 34 10.72 9.55 -0.51
N PHE A 35 10.83 8.25 -0.61
CA PHE A 35 9.79 7.32 -0.13
C PHE A 35 9.89 7.24 1.41
N HIS A 36 8.81 7.51 2.09
CA HIS A 36 8.78 7.60 3.56
C HIS A 36 7.72 6.68 4.17
N VAL A 37 7.79 6.48 5.48
CA VAL A 37 6.92 5.55 6.23
C VAL A 37 5.42 5.81 5.97
N GLY A 38 5.02 7.07 5.74
CA GLY A 38 3.63 7.36 5.37
C GLY A 38 3.19 6.73 4.04
N HIS A 39 4.10 6.58 3.08
CA HIS A 39 3.82 5.91 1.81
C HIS A 39 3.69 4.38 1.98
N THR A 40 4.32 3.80 3.01
CA THR A 40 4.24 2.35 3.25
C THR A 40 2.82 1.91 3.57
N ARG A 41 2.05 2.76 4.27
CA ARG A 41 0.63 2.47 4.55
C ARG A 41 -0.19 2.41 3.27
N ASN A 42 0.04 3.38 2.37
CA ASN A 42 -0.67 3.44 1.09
C ASN A 42 -0.44 2.16 0.26
N ILE A 43 0.82 1.78 0.07
CA ILE A 43 1.17 0.64 -0.79
C ILE A 43 0.74 -0.70 -0.15
N ALA A 44 0.93 -0.87 1.16
CA ALA A 44 0.50 -2.08 1.87
C ALA A 44 -1.02 -2.25 1.82
N LEU A 45 -1.76 -1.16 2.09
CA LEU A 45 -3.22 -1.13 2.07
C LEU A 45 -3.75 -1.43 0.66
N GLY A 46 -3.18 -0.76 -0.36
CA GLY A 46 -3.56 -0.95 -1.76
C GLY A 46 -3.38 -2.40 -2.20
N GLU A 47 -2.21 -2.98 -1.96
CA GLU A 47 -1.93 -4.37 -2.36
C GLU A 47 -2.83 -5.37 -1.61
N SER A 48 -3.03 -5.17 -0.31
CA SER A 48 -3.89 -6.08 0.47
C SER A 48 -5.35 -6.02 -0.03
N ILE A 49 -5.88 -4.83 -0.32
CA ILE A 49 -7.22 -4.68 -0.92
C ILE A 49 -7.27 -5.40 -2.28
N CYS A 50 -6.25 -5.25 -3.12
CA CYS A 50 -6.18 -5.94 -4.41
C CYS A 50 -6.27 -7.47 -4.23
N ARG A 51 -5.48 -8.04 -3.31
CA ARG A 51 -5.47 -9.49 -3.04
C ARG A 51 -6.81 -9.99 -2.49
N ILE A 52 -7.45 -9.22 -1.62
CA ILE A 52 -8.78 -9.55 -1.07
C ILE A 52 -9.81 -9.58 -2.21
N LEU A 53 -9.78 -8.59 -3.10
CA LEU A 53 -10.70 -8.52 -4.25
C LEU A 53 -10.44 -9.65 -5.25
N GLU A 54 -9.18 -9.94 -5.56
CA GLU A 54 -8.80 -11.06 -6.43
C GLU A 54 -9.27 -12.40 -5.85
N ASN A 55 -9.09 -12.58 -4.54
CA ASN A 55 -9.58 -13.78 -3.85
C ASN A 55 -11.11 -13.90 -3.94
N ALA A 56 -11.84 -12.79 -3.99
CA ALA A 56 -13.29 -12.76 -4.17
C ALA A 56 -13.72 -12.98 -5.64
N GLY A 57 -12.76 -13.08 -6.58
CA GLY A 57 -13.00 -13.36 -7.99
C GLY A 57 -13.06 -12.15 -8.91
N TYR A 58 -12.71 -10.96 -8.42
CA TYR A 58 -12.62 -9.77 -9.27
C TYR A 58 -11.33 -9.78 -10.10
N LYS A 59 -11.39 -9.21 -11.30
CA LYS A 59 -10.19 -8.87 -12.06
C LYS A 59 -9.74 -7.48 -11.61
N VAL A 60 -8.59 -7.40 -10.95
CA VAL A 60 -8.06 -6.13 -10.42
C VAL A 60 -7.01 -5.57 -11.38
N ILE A 61 -7.09 -4.27 -11.64
CA ILE A 61 -6.08 -3.52 -12.39
C ILE A 61 -5.37 -2.61 -11.39
N ARG A 62 -4.11 -2.89 -11.14
CA ARG A 62 -3.26 -2.11 -10.24
C ARG A 62 -2.72 -0.89 -10.99
N ALA A 63 -3.28 0.27 -10.72
CA ALA A 63 -2.88 1.53 -11.33
C ALA A 63 -2.02 2.34 -10.34
N ASN A 64 -0.91 2.87 -10.85
CA ASN A 64 -0.05 3.76 -10.07
C ASN A 64 -0.09 5.15 -10.70
N TYR A 65 -0.46 6.17 -9.94
CA TYR A 65 -0.50 7.55 -10.40
C TYR A 65 0.68 8.33 -9.84
N GLN A 66 1.56 8.76 -10.72
CA GLN A 66 2.83 9.39 -10.37
C GLN A 66 2.79 10.90 -10.59
N GLY A 67 3.02 11.64 -9.52
CA GLY A 67 3.27 13.08 -9.60
C GLY A 67 4.67 13.33 -10.14
N ASP A 68 4.77 13.61 -11.43
CA ASP A 68 6.06 13.79 -12.12
C ASP A 68 6.27 15.20 -12.66
N VAL A 69 5.39 16.16 -12.33
CA VAL A 69 5.50 17.57 -12.72
C VAL A 69 5.18 18.49 -11.53
N GLY A 70 5.56 19.75 -11.63
CA GLY A 70 5.25 20.78 -10.65
C GLY A 70 6.43 21.15 -9.75
N MET A 71 6.14 21.93 -8.72
CA MET A 71 7.16 22.60 -7.88
C MET A 71 8.14 21.64 -7.21
N HIS A 72 7.72 20.43 -6.85
CA HIS A 72 8.63 19.47 -6.21
C HIS A 72 9.69 18.97 -7.21
N VAL A 73 9.30 18.79 -8.46
CA VAL A 73 10.23 18.44 -9.55
C VAL A 73 11.20 19.62 -9.80
N ALA A 74 10.67 20.84 -9.94
CA ALA A 74 11.49 22.02 -10.17
C ALA A 74 12.52 22.22 -9.05
N LYS A 75 12.14 22.04 -7.78
CA LYS A 75 13.06 22.05 -6.63
C LYS A 75 14.18 21.03 -6.78
N THR A 76 13.83 19.81 -7.13
CA THR A 76 14.84 18.74 -7.27
C THR A 76 15.79 19.01 -8.44
N LEU A 77 15.27 19.49 -9.58
CA LEU A 77 16.11 19.86 -10.73
C LEU A 77 17.03 21.03 -10.39
N TRP A 78 16.49 22.06 -9.70
CA TRP A 78 17.33 23.17 -9.19
C TRP A 78 18.46 22.63 -8.32
N GLY A 79 18.13 21.79 -7.36
CA GLY A 79 19.12 21.17 -6.46
C GLY A 79 20.14 20.34 -7.21
N PHE A 80 19.72 19.57 -8.20
CA PHE A 80 20.60 18.76 -9.04
C PHE A 80 21.57 19.64 -9.84
N MET A 81 21.11 20.78 -10.36
CA MET A 81 21.96 21.72 -11.09
C MET A 81 22.91 22.51 -10.16
N ASN A 82 22.60 22.57 -8.86
CA ASN A 82 23.34 23.35 -7.87
C ASN A 82 23.97 22.49 -6.77
N LEU A 83 24.45 21.29 -7.09
CA LEU A 83 25.02 20.33 -6.13
C LEU A 83 26.13 20.94 -5.27
N LYS A 84 26.98 21.77 -5.86
CA LYS A 84 28.08 22.46 -5.13
C LYS A 84 27.51 23.39 -4.04
N LYS A 85 26.48 24.20 -4.36
CA LYS A 85 25.80 25.10 -3.39
C LYS A 85 25.19 24.29 -2.23
N LEU A 86 24.68 23.09 -2.51
CA LEU A 86 24.04 22.22 -1.51
C LEU A 86 25.03 21.29 -0.76
N ASN A 87 26.33 21.41 -1.08
CA ASN A 87 27.38 20.51 -0.57
C ASN A 87 26.99 19.04 -0.74
N LEU A 88 26.60 18.69 -1.98
CA LEU A 88 26.22 17.33 -2.36
C LEU A 88 27.13 16.78 -3.45
N LYS A 89 27.41 15.48 -3.37
CA LYS A 89 28.09 14.72 -4.42
C LYS A 89 27.11 13.68 -4.97
N MET A 90 27.08 13.54 -6.28
CA MET A 90 26.25 12.51 -6.92
C MET A 90 26.89 11.12 -6.70
N PRO A 91 26.12 10.17 -6.15
CA PRO A 91 26.64 8.81 -5.96
C PRO A 91 26.63 8.03 -7.30
N LYS A 92 27.29 6.88 -7.32
CA LYS A 92 27.31 6.00 -8.51
C LYS A 92 26.05 5.13 -8.61
N THR A 93 25.40 4.85 -7.48
CA THR A 93 24.24 3.94 -7.38
C THR A 93 23.13 4.59 -6.53
N TYR A 94 21.95 4.00 -6.55
CA TYR A 94 20.78 4.44 -5.77
C TYR A 94 20.38 5.90 -6.05
N LEU A 95 20.44 6.28 -7.33
CA LEU A 95 20.19 7.67 -7.77
C LEU A 95 18.78 8.15 -7.40
N GLY A 96 17.76 7.28 -7.51
CA GLY A 96 16.40 7.64 -7.17
C GLY A 96 16.22 7.95 -5.67
N LYS A 97 16.79 7.14 -4.80
CA LYS A 97 16.83 7.41 -3.34
C LYS A 97 17.55 8.74 -3.05
N TRP A 98 18.69 8.94 -3.69
CA TRP A 98 19.52 10.14 -3.52
C TRP A 98 18.80 11.43 -3.98
N LEU A 99 17.94 11.36 -5.01
CA LEU A 99 17.13 12.51 -5.43
C LEU A 99 16.22 13.01 -4.29
N GLY A 100 15.79 12.14 -3.40
CA GLY A 100 15.06 12.54 -2.20
C GLY A 100 15.87 13.45 -1.28
N ILE A 101 17.18 13.18 -1.16
CA ILE A 101 18.11 14.04 -0.38
C ILE A 101 18.27 15.39 -1.10
N VAL A 102 18.43 15.36 -2.43
CA VAL A 102 18.52 16.59 -3.24
C VAL A 102 17.25 17.45 -3.03
N TYR A 103 16.08 16.83 -3.12
CA TYR A 103 14.79 17.49 -2.89
C TYR A 103 14.72 18.14 -1.50
N ALA A 104 15.11 17.41 -0.45
CA ALA A 104 15.04 17.92 0.93
C ALA A 104 15.93 19.16 1.10
N LYS A 105 17.17 19.10 0.60
CA LYS A 105 18.11 20.25 0.68
C LYS A 105 17.67 21.42 -0.19
N ALA A 106 17.16 21.15 -1.39
CA ALA A 106 16.62 22.20 -2.27
C ALA A 106 15.36 22.85 -1.67
N SER A 107 14.54 22.05 -0.97
CA SER A 107 13.34 22.60 -0.29
C SER A 107 13.71 23.53 0.87
N ALA A 108 14.74 23.17 1.64
CA ALA A 108 15.26 24.06 2.69
C ALA A 108 15.90 25.33 2.09
N ALA A 109 16.67 25.20 1.02
CA ALA A 109 17.28 26.35 0.33
C ALA A 109 16.22 27.31 -0.25
N ALA A 110 15.04 26.79 -0.62
CA ALA A 110 13.93 27.58 -1.19
C ALA A 110 13.25 28.52 -0.17
N GLU A 111 13.71 28.56 1.07
CA GLU A 111 13.31 29.60 2.04
C GLU A 111 13.95 30.96 1.67
N ASP A 112 15.06 30.96 0.92
CA ASP A 112 15.65 32.13 0.31
C ASP A 112 14.82 32.56 -0.92
N GLU A 113 14.32 33.79 -0.94
CA GLU A 113 13.45 34.31 -2.00
C GLU A 113 14.15 34.35 -3.38
N SER A 114 15.47 34.53 -3.44
CA SER A 114 16.21 34.49 -4.71
C SER A 114 16.23 33.09 -5.28
N ILE A 115 16.46 32.07 -4.45
CA ILE A 115 16.43 30.66 -4.82
C ILE A 115 15.01 30.23 -5.23
N LYS A 116 14.01 30.66 -4.47
CA LYS A 116 12.59 30.41 -4.78
C LYS A 116 12.22 30.96 -6.16
N LYS A 117 12.75 32.15 -6.53
CA LYS A 117 12.56 32.71 -7.86
C LYS A 117 13.20 31.83 -8.95
N GLU A 118 14.47 31.39 -8.74
CA GLU A 118 15.15 30.47 -9.68
C GLU A 118 14.34 29.19 -9.89
N ILE A 119 13.79 28.61 -8.81
CA ILE A 119 12.96 27.38 -8.86
C ILE A 119 11.66 27.63 -9.64
N ASN A 120 11.02 28.78 -9.42
CA ASN A 120 9.81 29.16 -10.18
C ASN A 120 10.11 29.29 -11.68
N GLU A 121 11.22 29.89 -12.04
CA GLU A 121 11.66 29.98 -13.45
C GLU A 121 11.89 28.60 -14.07
N ILE A 122 12.49 27.66 -13.33
CA ILE A 122 12.66 26.27 -13.78
C ILE A 122 11.30 25.63 -14.02
N ASN A 123 10.37 25.82 -13.09
CA ASN A 123 9.00 25.28 -13.22
C ASN A 123 8.31 25.82 -14.47
N GLN A 124 8.39 27.14 -14.71
CA GLN A 124 7.82 27.77 -15.91
C GLN A 124 8.47 27.23 -17.19
N LYS A 125 9.81 27.12 -17.21
CA LYS A 125 10.55 26.57 -18.37
C LYS A 125 10.19 25.11 -18.65
N LEU A 126 9.91 24.31 -17.62
CA LEU A 126 9.42 22.93 -17.79
C LEU A 126 8.05 22.93 -18.49
N TYR A 127 7.12 23.77 -18.02
CA TYR A 127 5.81 23.91 -18.68
C TYR A 127 5.95 24.44 -20.13
N ALA A 128 6.92 25.32 -20.38
CA ALA A 128 7.25 25.83 -21.73
C ALA A 128 8.04 24.83 -22.59
N GLN A 129 8.25 23.59 -22.07
CA GLN A 129 8.94 22.51 -22.79
C GLN A 129 10.38 22.86 -23.20
N ASP A 130 11.13 23.56 -22.33
CA ASP A 130 12.57 23.81 -22.55
C ASP A 130 13.30 22.46 -22.76
N LYS A 131 13.95 22.31 -23.89
CA LYS A 131 14.55 21.03 -24.33
C LYS A 131 15.54 20.45 -23.31
N LYS A 132 16.44 21.29 -22.76
CA LYS A 132 17.47 20.84 -21.80
C LYS A 132 16.85 20.40 -20.47
N LEU A 133 15.89 21.17 -19.96
CA LEU A 133 15.21 20.85 -18.71
C LEU A 133 14.31 19.61 -18.85
N VAL A 134 13.63 19.47 -19.98
CA VAL A 134 12.79 18.27 -20.25
C VAL A 134 13.67 17.02 -20.33
N GLU A 135 14.85 17.09 -20.98
CA GLU A 135 15.78 15.97 -21.02
C GLU A 135 16.28 15.58 -19.61
N LEU A 136 16.67 16.59 -18.82
CA LEU A 136 17.08 16.37 -17.43
C LEU A 136 15.94 15.80 -16.58
N TRP A 137 14.73 16.33 -16.71
CA TRP A 137 13.52 15.85 -16.04
C TRP A 137 13.24 14.38 -16.38
N LYS A 138 13.25 14.01 -17.65
CA LYS A 138 13.03 12.61 -18.09
C LYS A 138 14.05 11.67 -17.46
N LYS A 139 15.32 12.07 -17.47
CA LYS A 139 16.41 11.29 -16.89
C LYS A 139 16.24 11.08 -15.38
N THR A 140 15.98 12.17 -14.65
CA THR A 140 15.82 12.10 -13.17
C THR A 140 14.51 11.43 -12.76
N ARG A 141 13.44 11.59 -13.55
CA ARG A 141 12.18 10.85 -13.38
C ARG A 141 12.43 9.34 -13.46
N GLN A 142 13.19 8.91 -14.49
CA GLN A 142 13.48 7.48 -14.66
C GLN A 142 14.24 6.93 -13.46
N TRP A 143 15.20 7.66 -12.90
CA TRP A 143 15.92 7.22 -11.69
C TRP A 143 14.95 6.98 -10.49
N SER A 144 13.93 7.82 -10.35
CA SER A 144 12.92 7.64 -9.29
C SER A 144 12.08 6.38 -9.54
N ILE A 145 11.67 6.16 -10.78
CA ILE A 145 10.89 4.98 -11.18
C ILE A 145 11.74 3.71 -10.97
N ASP A 146 12.98 3.71 -11.44
CA ASP A 146 13.90 2.57 -11.26
C ASP A 146 14.03 2.21 -9.78
N TYR A 147 14.22 3.21 -8.90
CA TYR A 147 14.31 2.98 -7.45
C TYR A 147 13.03 2.35 -6.89
N PHE A 148 11.86 2.83 -7.32
CA PHE A 148 10.59 2.24 -6.86
C PHE A 148 10.46 0.80 -7.35
N GLU A 149 10.74 0.54 -8.61
CA GLU A 149 10.58 -0.79 -9.22
C GLU A 149 11.61 -1.82 -8.73
N THR A 150 12.84 -1.39 -8.41
CA THR A 150 13.91 -2.33 -8.00
C THR A 150 14.04 -2.48 -6.49
N GLU A 151 13.65 -1.47 -5.71
CA GLU A 151 13.88 -1.46 -4.25
C GLU A 151 12.57 -1.49 -3.45
N VAL A 152 11.62 -0.63 -3.79
CA VAL A 152 10.42 -0.43 -2.96
C VAL A 152 9.34 -1.47 -3.29
N TYR A 153 8.93 -1.57 -4.56
CA TYR A 153 7.81 -2.44 -4.93
C TYR A 153 8.08 -3.94 -4.65
N PRO A 154 9.31 -4.46 -4.87
CA PRO A 154 9.60 -5.84 -4.50
C PRO A 154 9.51 -6.13 -3.00
N ASP A 155 9.83 -5.15 -2.13
CA ASP A 155 9.70 -5.31 -0.68
C ASP A 155 8.22 -5.48 -0.28
N PHE A 156 7.30 -4.82 -0.98
CA PHE A 156 5.86 -4.95 -0.73
C PHE A 156 5.22 -6.09 -1.54
N ASP A 157 5.96 -6.74 -2.43
CA ASP A 157 5.46 -7.79 -3.33
C ASP A 157 4.29 -7.23 -4.17
N VAL A 158 4.48 -6.01 -4.71
CA VAL A 158 3.49 -5.30 -5.50
C VAL A 158 4.00 -5.10 -6.93
N HIS A 159 3.09 -5.21 -7.87
CA HIS A 159 3.32 -4.81 -9.26
C HIS A 159 2.20 -3.85 -9.69
N PHE A 160 2.43 -3.12 -10.76
CA PHE A 160 1.42 -2.24 -11.34
C PHE A 160 1.23 -2.59 -12.81
N ASP A 161 -0.03 -2.71 -13.20
CA ASP A 161 -0.43 -2.99 -14.59
C ASP A 161 -0.33 -1.72 -15.45
N ARG A 162 -0.50 -0.54 -14.82
CA ARG A 162 -0.50 0.74 -15.54
C ARG A 162 0.06 1.86 -14.64
N PHE A 163 1.04 2.56 -15.17
CA PHE A 163 1.54 3.80 -14.58
C PHE A 163 0.91 4.98 -15.32
N TYR A 164 0.16 5.79 -14.60
CA TYR A 164 -0.35 7.08 -15.05
C TYR A 164 0.58 8.18 -14.52
N PHE A 165 0.85 9.18 -15.37
CA PHE A 165 1.70 10.31 -14.99
C PHE A 165 0.89 11.61 -15.04
N GLU A 166 1.14 12.53 -14.10
CA GLU A 166 0.52 13.85 -14.13
C GLU A 166 0.81 14.55 -15.49
N SER A 167 2.04 14.41 -15.99
CA SER A 167 2.45 14.95 -17.31
C SER A 167 1.64 14.40 -18.48
N GLU A 168 1.13 13.17 -18.35
CA GLU A 168 0.31 12.52 -19.39
C GLU A 168 -1.10 13.11 -19.47
N VAL A 169 -1.68 13.43 -18.31
CA VAL A 169 -3.08 13.85 -18.22
C VAL A 169 -3.26 15.37 -18.26
N GLU A 170 -2.19 16.13 -18.04
CA GLU A 170 -2.22 17.58 -17.85
C GLU A 170 -2.85 18.33 -19.02
N LYS A 171 -2.33 18.14 -20.25
CA LYS A 171 -2.81 18.84 -21.45
C LYS A 171 -4.31 18.55 -21.70
N LYS A 172 -4.67 17.29 -21.61
CA LYS A 172 -6.07 16.85 -21.79
C LYS A 172 -6.98 17.34 -20.67
N GLY A 173 -6.45 17.47 -19.48
CA GLY A 173 -7.15 18.06 -18.34
C GLY A 173 -7.50 19.55 -18.61
N ILE A 174 -6.55 20.31 -19.15
CA ILE A 174 -6.77 21.72 -19.54
C ILE A 174 -7.86 21.80 -20.63
N GLU A 175 -7.77 20.97 -21.69
CA GLU A 175 -8.76 20.89 -22.75
C GLU A 175 -10.16 20.58 -22.17
N MET A 176 -10.20 19.66 -21.21
CA MET A 176 -11.44 19.27 -20.52
C MET A 176 -12.02 20.43 -19.69
N ALA A 177 -11.18 21.12 -18.91
CA ALA A 177 -11.61 22.29 -18.14
C ALA A 177 -12.26 23.35 -19.03
N LYS A 178 -11.63 23.67 -20.18
CA LYS A 178 -12.16 24.62 -21.18
C LYS A 178 -13.48 24.12 -21.80
N LYS A 179 -13.61 22.80 -22.03
CA LYS A 179 -14.85 22.21 -22.54
C LYS A 179 -15.98 22.30 -21.50
N LEU A 180 -15.70 22.08 -20.21
CA LEU A 180 -16.69 22.23 -19.15
C LEU A 180 -17.20 23.67 -19.07
N LEU A 181 -16.30 24.65 -19.19
CA LEU A 181 -16.66 26.06 -19.25
C LEU A 181 -17.56 26.35 -20.48
N LYS A 182 -17.14 25.94 -21.67
CA LYS A 182 -17.90 26.14 -22.94
C LYS A 182 -19.32 25.53 -22.86
N ASN A 183 -19.46 24.41 -22.18
CA ASN A 183 -20.74 23.72 -22.05
C ASN A 183 -21.63 24.26 -20.90
N GLY A 184 -21.16 25.29 -20.18
CA GLY A 184 -21.91 25.87 -19.06
C GLY A 184 -21.97 25.01 -17.81
N VAL A 185 -21.12 23.98 -17.71
CA VAL A 185 -21.00 23.13 -16.53
C VAL A 185 -20.08 23.80 -15.48
N ALA A 186 -18.99 24.38 -15.96
CA ALA A 186 -18.08 25.22 -15.16
C ALA A 186 -18.33 26.71 -15.47
N GLN A 187 -17.81 27.58 -14.65
CA GLN A 187 -17.93 29.04 -14.82
C GLN A 187 -16.59 29.74 -14.64
N LEU A 188 -16.52 30.98 -15.15
CA LEU A 188 -15.33 31.82 -15.04
C LEU A 188 -15.44 32.70 -13.78
N SER A 189 -14.41 32.73 -12.97
CA SER A 189 -14.31 33.58 -11.79
C SER A 189 -12.89 34.14 -11.71
N GLU A 190 -12.76 35.46 -11.78
CA GLU A 190 -11.46 36.18 -11.76
C GLU A 190 -10.45 35.61 -12.77
N GLY A 191 -10.94 35.19 -13.95
CA GLY A 191 -10.12 34.59 -15.00
C GLY A 191 -9.82 33.11 -14.83
N ALA A 192 -10.16 32.52 -13.68
CA ALA A 192 -9.98 31.09 -13.40
C ALA A 192 -11.25 30.30 -13.74
N ILE A 193 -11.10 29.03 -14.09
CA ILE A 193 -12.25 28.13 -14.32
C ILE A 193 -12.55 27.40 -13.00
N ILE A 194 -13.79 27.53 -12.54
CA ILE A 194 -14.25 26.96 -11.28
C ILE A 194 -15.54 26.16 -11.48
N MET A 195 -15.79 25.23 -10.54
CA MET A 195 -17.11 24.66 -10.29
C MET A 195 -17.69 25.28 -9.05
N ASP A 196 -18.87 25.88 -9.16
CA ASP A 196 -19.63 26.32 -8.02
C ASP A 196 -20.42 25.12 -7.46
N LEU A 197 -19.99 24.63 -6.32
CA LEU A 197 -20.61 23.50 -5.64
C LEU A 197 -21.27 23.92 -4.32
N GLU A 198 -21.52 25.23 -4.12
CA GLU A 198 -22.12 25.75 -2.86
C GLU A 198 -23.46 25.11 -2.54
N LYS A 199 -24.31 24.92 -3.54
CA LYS A 199 -25.63 24.27 -3.34
C LYS A 199 -25.56 22.83 -2.86
N TYR A 200 -24.35 22.21 -2.93
CA TYR A 200 -24.09 20.85 -2.40
C TYR A 200 -23.28 20.89 -1.11
N ASN A 201 -23.06 22.06 -0.51
CA ASN A 201 -22.22 22.27 0.67
C ASN A 201 -20.74 21.89 0.44
N LEU A 202 -20.26 22.05 -0.79
CA LEU A 202 -18.88 21.70 -1.18
C LEU A 202 -18.06 22.93 -1.60
N GLY A 203 -18.63 24.16 -1.47
CA GLY A 203 -17.94 25.40 -1.78
C GLY A 203 -17.50 25.52 -3.24
N ILE A 204 -16.44 26.28 -3.47
CA ILE A 204 -15.90 26.50 -4.82
C ILE A 204 -14.76 25.50 -5.09
N PHE A 205 -14.83 24.81 -6.22
CA PHE A 205 -13.77 23.88 -6.65
C PHE A 205 -13.02 24.48 -7.85
N LEU A 206 -11.80 24.90 -7.61
CA LEU A 206 -10.93 25.48 -8.62
C LEU A 206 -10.41 24.40 -9.56
N ILE A 207 -10.72 24.51 -10.86
CA ILE A 207 -10.33 23.50 -11.88
C ILE A 207 -9.07 23.96 -12.64
N LEU A 208 -9.00 25.25 -13.04
CA LEU A 208 -7.86 25.78 -13.80
C LEU A 208 -7.60 27.22 -13.39
N LYS A 209 -6.35 27.56 -13.14
CA LYS A 209 -5.96 28.93 -12.76
C LYS A 209 -6.14 29.92 -13.91
N SER A 210 -6.19 31.22 -13.57
CA SER A 210 -6.29 32.32 -14.55
C SER A 210 -5.10 32.39 -15.51
N ASP A 211 -3.92 31.93 -15.07
CA ASP A 211 -2.70 31.84 -15.91
C ASP A 211 -2.62 30.54 -16.72
N GLU A 212 -3.71 29.80 -16.76
CA GLU A 212 -3.82 28.48 -17.38
C GLU A 212 -2.90 27.39 -16.78
N THR A 213 -2.30 27.62 -15.63
CA THR A 213 -1.52 26.59 -14.90
C THR A 213 -2.49 25.53 -14.36
N PRO A 214 -2.28 24.24 -14.72
CA PRO A 214 -3.15 23.16 -14.22
C PRO A 214 -2.91 22.85 -12.75
N LEU A 215 -3.96 22.45 -12.08
CA LEU A 215 -3.99 22.01 -10.68
C LEU A 215 -4.14 20.49 -10.61
N TYR A 216 -4.15 19.92 -9.41
CA TYR A 216 -4.52 18.51 -9.20
C TYR A 216 -5.92 18.25 -9.76
N SER A 217 -6.87 19.14 -9.48
CA SER A 217 -8.25 19.05 -9.97
C SER A 217 -8.35 18.97 -11.51
N THR A 218 -7.54 19.76 -12.23
CA THR A 218 -7.46 19.72 -13.70
C THR A 218 -7.07 18.30 -14.17
N LYS A 219 -6.04 17.74 -13.55
CA LYS A 219 -5.43 16.46 -13.94
C LYS A 219 -6.32 15.28 -13.54
N ASP A 220 -6.85 15.30 -12.32
CA ASP A 220 -7.63 14.18 -11.77
C ASP A 220 -8.99 14.02 -12.45
N LEU A 221 -9.62 15.12 -12.90
CA LEU A 221 -10.83 15.06 -13.70
C LEU A 221 -10.61 14.27 -14.99
N TYR A 222 -9.51 14.55 -15.69
CA TYR A 222 -9.20 13.83 -16.93
C TYR A 222 -8.69 12.40 -16.61
N LEU A 223 -7.94 12.21 -15.54
CA LEU A 223 -7.48 10.87 -15.13
C LEU A 223 -8.68 9.92 -14.92
N ALA A 224 -9.74 10.39 -14.26
CA ALA A 224 -10.95 9.61 -14.03
C ALA A 224 -11.60 9.18 -15.38
N GLU A 225 -11.62 10.08 -16.36
CA GLU A 225 -12.12 9.79 -17.71
C GLU A 225 -11.19 8.81 -18.45
N LEU A 226 -9.88 8.99 -18.31
CA LEU A 226 -8.89 8.15 -18.97
C LEU A 226 -8.95 6.71 -18.45
N MET A 227 -9.01 6.53 -17.13
CA MET A 227 -9.12 5.20 -16.49
C MET A 227 -10.41 4.50 -16.92
N ASP A 228 -11.52 5.22 -16.97
CA ASP A 228 -12.80 4.67 -17.42
C ASP A 228 -12.72 4.25 -18.90
N LYS A 229 -12.15 5.08 -19.74
CA LYS A 229 -12.00 4.82 -21.19
C LYS A 229 -11.07 3.61 -21.46
N GLU A 230 -9.93 3.51 -20.77
CA GLU A 230 -8.95 2.44 -21.01
C GLU A 230 -9.45 1.08 -20.53
N HIS A 231 -10.14 1.02 -19.41
CA HIS A 231 -10.43 -0.25 -18.72
C HIS A 231 -11.91 -0.56 -18.57
N ASN A 232 -12.79 0.44 -18.71
CA ASN A 232 -14.23 0.32 -18.45
C ASN A 232 -14.50 -0.46 -17.16
N PRO A 233 -13.90 -0.07 -16.03
CA PRO A 233 -14.06 -0.81 -14.79
C PRO A 233 -15.46 -0.60 -14.22
N GLU A 234 -15.88 -1.49 -13.34
CA GLU A 234 -17.11 -1.31 -12.57
C GLU A 234 -16.90 -0.34 -11.40
N ARG A 235 -15.70 -0.39 -10.80
CA ARG A 235 -15.32 0.51 -9.70
C ARG A 235 -13.89 1.01 -9.92
N ILE A 236 -13.65 2.24 -9.50
CA ILE A 236 -12.33 2.87 -9.45
C ILE A 236 -12.07 3.28 -7.99
N LEU A 237 -11.12 2.63 -7.35
CA LEU A 237 -10.81 2.83 -5.93
C LEU A 237 -9.59 3.74 -5.78
N HIS A 238 -9.79 4.93 -5.26
CA HIS A 238 -8.71 5.89 -4.96
C HIS A 238 -8.25 5.68 -3.52
N ILE A 239 -7.09 5.05 -3.32
CA ILE A 239 -6.53 4.75 -2.00
C ILE A 239 -5.62 5.91 -1.61
N VAL A 240 -6.17 6.89 -0.89
CA VAL A 240 -5.51 8.17 -0.61
C VAL A 240 -5.80 8.60 0.84
N GLY A 241 -4.87 9.34 1.44
CA GLY A 241 -4.98 9.82 2.82
C GLY A 241 -6.24 10.63 3.11
N SER A 242 -6.74 10.54 4.34
CA SER A 242 -7.99 11.19 4.77
C SER A 242 -7.98 12.71 4.67
N GLU A 243 -6.80 13.34 4.65
CA GLU A 243 -6.67 14.78 4.47
C GLU A 243 -7.19 15.25 3.10
N GLN A 244 -7.38 14.34 2.14
CA GLN A 244 -7.93 14.67 0.83
C GLN A 244 -9.43 14.33 0.70
N LYS A 245 -10.09 13.97 1.79
CA LYS A 245 -11.50 13.55 1.77
C LYS A 245 -12.42 14.62 1.15
N PHE A 246 -12.29 15.88 1.58
CA PHE A 246 -13.08 16.99 1.07
C PHE A 246 -12.82 17.21 -0.43
N TYR A 247 -11.56 17.18 -0.83
CA TYR A 247 -11.14 17.27 -2.23
C TYR A 247 -11.83 16.20 -3.12
N PHE A 248 -11.82 14.94 -2.69
CA PHE A 248 -12.48 13.87 -3.44
C PHE A 248 -14.00 14.04 -3.50
N GLN A 249 -14.63 14.60 -2.46
CA GLN A 249 -16.05 14.94 -2.51
C GLN A 249 -16.33 15.98 -3.62
N GLN A 250 -15.50 17.03 -3.72
CA GLN A 250 -15.61 18.04 -4.77
C GLN A 250 -15.35 17.43 -6.16
N LEU A 251 -14.31 16.62 -6.30
CA LEU A 251 -13.95 15.93 -7.55
C LEU A 251 -15.09 15.05 -8.07
N PHE A 252 -15.62 14.18 -7.21
CA PHE A 252 -16.69 13.25 -7.59
C PHE A 252 -18.00 13.97 -7.85
N LYS A 253 -18.31 15.04 -7.11
CA LYS A 253 -19.49 15.87 -7.42
C LYS A 253 -19.33 16.57 -8.76
N THR A 254 -18.14 17.07 -9.08
CA THR A 254 -17.86 17.66 -10.40
C THR A 254 -18.07 16.62 -11.51
N LEU A 255 -17.51 15.43 -11.36
CA LEU A 255 -17.72 14.31 -12.31
C LEU A 255 -19.21 13.99 -12.46
N GLU A 256 -19.96 13.94 -11.38
CA GLU A 256 -21.40 13.64 -11.39
C GLU A 256 -22.19 14.64 -12.26
N LEU A 257 -21.79 15.90 -12.24
CA LEU A 257 -22.48 16.96 -12.97
C LEU A 257 -22.28 16.89 -14.50
N PHE A 258 -21.21 16.27 -14.99
CA PHE A 258 -21.00 16.14 -16.43
C PHE A 258 -20.90 14.70 -16.95
N ASN A 259 -20.53 13.75 -16.10
CA ASN A 259 -20.45 12.32 -16.47
C ASN A 259 -20.91 11.45 -15.29
N PRO A 260 -22.23 11.41 -15.00
CA PRO A 260 -22.75 10.66 -13.85
C PRO A 260 -22.49 9.15 -13.92
N LYS A 261 -22.30 8.59 -15.12
CA LYS A 261 -21.96 7.15 -15.27
C LYS A 261 -20.57 6.87 -14.70
N ASN A 262 -19.59 7.71 -15.05
CA ASN A 262 -18.23 7.58 -14.52
C ASN A 262 -18.19 7.89 -13.02
N ALA A 263 -18.88 8.94 -12.57
CA ALA A 263 -18.93 9.34 -11.17
C ALA A 263 -19.37 8.20 -10.22
N LYS A 264 -20.34 7.39 -10.64
CA LYS A 264 -20.85 6.25 -9.87
C LYS A 264 -19.80 5.15 -9.66
N LYS A 265 -18.76 5.11 -10.49
CA LYS A 265 -17.67 4.13 -10.41
C LYS A 265 -16.60 4.56 -9.38
N GLN A 266 -16.51 5.87 -9.07
CA GLN A 266 -15.44 6.45 -8.28
C GLN A 266 -15.67 6.25 -6.77
N GLN A 267 -14.66 5.77 -6.05
CA GLN A 267 -14.74 5.60 -4.61
C GLN A 267 -13.40 5.96 -3.96
N HIS A 268 -13.43 6.83 -2.94
CA HIS A 268 -12.26 7.17 -2.13
C HIS A 268 -12.17 6.22 -0.93
N ILE A 269 -11.10 5.43 -0.89
CA ILE A 269 -10.74 4.62 0.27
C ILE A 269 -9.76 5.45 1.09
N SER A 270 -10.33 6.22 2.02
CA SER A 270 -9.54 7.12 2.87
C SER A 270 -8.86 6.34 4.00
N TYR A 271 -7.64 6.71 4.33
CA TYR A 271 -6.92 6.15 5.49
C TYR A 271 -6.23 7.26 6.28
N GLU A 272 -6.14 7.07 7.60
CA GLU A 272 -5.48 8.01 8.50
C GLU A 272 -3.96 7.91 8.42
N LEU A 273 -3.28 8.94 8.88
CA LEU A 273 -1.83 9.09 8.76
C LEU A 273 -1.06 8.10 9.63
N VAL A 274 0.19 7.89 9.28
CA VAL A 274 1.18 7.22 10.13
C VAL A 274 1.97 8.32 10.84
N ASN A 275 1.95 8.28 12.16
CA ASN A 275 2.70 9.20 13.01
C ASN A 275 3.83 8.44 13.74
N LEU A 276 4.76 9.18 14.26
CA LEU A 276 5.81 8.67 15.15
C LEU A 276 5.39 8.88 16.60
N PRO A 277 5.99 8.19 17.56
CA PRO A 277 5.78 8.50 18.99
C PRO A 277 6.12 9.96 19.32
N THR A 278 7.01 10.58 18.54
CA THR A 278 7.42 11.99 18.70
C THR A 278 6.45 12.99 18.01
N GLY A 279 5.39 12.48 17.36
CA GLY A 279 4.37 13.32 16.72
C GLY A 279 4.30 13.19 15.19
N LYS A 280 3.62 14.13 14.54
CA LYS A 280 3.40 14.12 13.09
C LYS A 280 4.70 14.30 12.30
N MET A 281 4.84 13.51 11.25
CA MET A 281 5.91 13.70 10.26
C MET A 281 5.65 14.98 9.46
N LYS A 282 6.68 15.84 9.32
CA LYS A 282 6.59 17.09 8.59
C LYS A 282 7.64 17.12 7.47
N SER A 283 7.22 16.77 6.25
CA SER A 283 8.12 16.69 5.09
C SER A 283 8.76 18.03 4.73
N ARG A 284 8.05 19.14 4.96
CA ARG A 284 8.56 20.48 4.68
C ARG A 284 9.68 20.93 5.63
N GLU A 285 9.67 20.39 6.86
CA GLU A 285 10.69 20.68 7.89
C GLU A 285 11.86 19.68 7.88
N GLY A 286 11.91 18.77 6.90
CA GLY A 286 12.93 17.72 6.85
C GLY A 286 12.77 16.62 7.91
N LYS A 287 11.70 16.65 8.69
CA LYS A 287 11.40 15.68 9.75
C LYS A 287 10.56 14.53 9.18
N VAL A 288 11.13 13.85 8.18
CA VAL A 288 10.50 12.69 7.53
C VAL A 288 11.39 11.48 7.76
N ILE A 289 10.81 10.40 8.25
CA ILE A 289 11.54 9.15 8.36
C ILE A 289 11.42 8.40 7.03
N LEU A 290 12.57 8.19 6.41
CA LEU A 290 12.66 7.46 5.14
C LEU A 290 12.31 5.98 5.36
N TYR A 291 11.65 5.41 4.40
CA TYR A 291 11.31 3.97 4.39
C TYR A 291 12.58 3.11 4.54
N ASP A 292 13.61 3.43 3.75
CA ASP A 292 14.87 2.67 3.77
C ASP A 292 15.51 2.65 5.15
N ASP A 293 15.57 3.82 5.80
CA ASP A 293 16.19 3.95 7.14
C ASP A 293 15.39 3.16 8.18
N THR A 294 14.07 3.21 8.11
CA THR A 294 13.17 2.43 8.96
C THR A 294 13.34 0.94 8.72
N ARG A 295 13.29 0.51 7.46
CA ARG A 295 13.48 -0.89 7.08
C ARG A 295 14.81 -1.41 7.60
N ASP A 296 15.89 -0.64 7.42
CA ASP A 296 17.23 -1.07 7.82
C ASP A 296 17.37 -1.15 9.34
N LYS A 297 16.76 -0.23 10.11
CA LYS A 297 16.69 -0.32 11.59
C LYS A 297 15.93 -1.57 12.04
N ILE A 298 14.75 -1.81 11.48
CA ILE A 298 13.93 -2.99 11.80
C ILE A 298 14.72 -4.26 11.45
N LYS A 299 15.40 -4.26 10.32
CA LYS A 299 16.26 -5.37 9.87
C LYS A 299 17.33 -5.71 10.91
N GLU A 300 17.99 -4.70 11.49
CA GLU A 300 18.99 -4.91 12.53
C GLU A 300 18.37 -5.46 13.82
N LEU A 301 17.19 -4.98 14.22
CA LEU A 301 16.47 -5.49 15.39
C LEU A 301 16.09 -6.97 15.20
N VAL A 302 15.51 -7.30 14.05
CA VAL A 302 15.12 -8.68 13.69
C VAL A 302 16.34 -9.59 13.65
N LYS A 303 17.43 -9.14 13.04
CA LYS A 303 18.68 -9.91 12.94
C LYS A 303 19.22 -10.25 14.34
N LYS A 304 19.24 -9.28 15.24
CA LYS A 304 19.68 -9.49 16.64
C LYS A 304 18.80 -10.53 17.34
N GLU A 305 17.49 -10.46 17.15
CA GLU A 305 16.55 -11.38 17.79
C GLU A 305 16.70 -12.81 17.24
N LEU A 306 16.88 -12.96 15.93
CA LEU A 306 17.12 -14.28 15.29
C LEU A 306 18.41 -14.92 15.84
N LEU A 307 19.48 -14.15 15.96
CA LEU A 307 20.78 -14.67 16.48
C LEU A 307 20.73 -15.02 17.97
N LYS A 308 19.86 -14.36 18.76
CA LYS A 308 19.62 -14.78 20.16
C LYS A 308 18.94 -16.16 20.21
N ARG A 309 18.02 -16.43 19.30
CA ARG A 309 17.23 -17.66 19.26
C ARG A 309 18.01 -18.82 18.64
N ASN A 310 18.82 -18.55 17.63
CA ASN A 310 19.62 -19.55 16.93
C ASN A 310 20.95 -18.97 16.44
N LYS A 311 22.01 -19.25 17.20
CA LYS A 311 23.37 -18.75 16.91
C LYS A 311 24.03 -19.45 15.71
N SER A 312 23.46 -20.57 15.23
CA SER A 312 24.06 -21.40 14.17
C SER A 312 23.52 -21.10 12.77
N LEU A 313 22.68 -20.08 12.63
CA LEU A 313 22.12 -19.68 11.31
C LEU A 313 23.25 -19.27 10.35
N LYS A 314 23.26 -19.86 9.17
CA LYS A 314 24.20 -19.49 8.09
C LYS A 314 23.85 -18.11 7.53
N ASP A 315 24.85 -17.37 7.09
CA ASP A 315 24.67 -15.99 6.62
C ASP A 315 23.55 -15.82 5.59
N LYS A 316 23.48 -16.67 4.59
CA LYS A 316 22.45 -16.60 3.54
C LYS A 316 21.03 -16.81 4.11
N GLU A 317 20.89 -17.81 4.97
CA GLU A 317 19.62 -18.12 5.65
C GLU A 317 19.21 -16.98 6.60
N LEU A 318 20.18 -16.46 7.37
CA LEU A 318 19.96 -15.33 8.27
C LEU A 318 19.47 -14.09 7.48
N GLN A 319 20.10 -13.78 6.36
CA GLN A 319 19.70 -12.65 5.52
C GLN A 319 18.27 -12.83 4.97
N GLU A 320 17.94 -14.01 4.45
CA GLU A 320 16.62 -14.32 3.90
C GLU A 320 15.53 -14.22 4.99
N LYS A 321 15.74 -14.89 6.13
CA LYS A 321 14.80 -14.85 7.27
C LYS A 321 14.63 -13.41 7.78
N THR A 322 15.74 -12.69 7.96
CA THR A 322 15.73 -11.29 8.40
C THR A 322 14.88 -10.44 7.46
N LYS A 323 15.07 -10.58 6.14
CA LYS A 323 14.28 -9.82 5.14
C LYS A 323 12.79 -10.11 5.29
N LYS A 324 12.41 -11.40 5.28
CA LYS A 324 10.98 -11.80 5.35
C LYS A 324 10.29 -11.33 6.64
N ILE A 325 10.97 -11.42 7.76
CA ILE A 325 10.43 -10.98 9.05
C ILE A 325 10.33 -9.46 9.11
N THR A 326 11.35 -8.75 8.64
CA THR A 326 11.34 -7.27 8.55
C THR A 326 10.13 -6.78 7.75
N LEU A 327 9.92 -7.35 6.57
CA LEU A 327 8.81 -6.95 5.69
C LEU A 327 7.46 -7.35 6.28
N GLY A 328 7.38 -8.52 6.92
CA GLY A 328 6.18 -8.96 7.65
C GLY A 328 5.82 -8.02 8.80
N ALA A 329 6.82 -7.58 9.57
CA ALA A 329 6.64 -6.62 10.66
C ALA A 329 6.08 -5.29 10.14
N ILE A 330 6.68 -4.73 9.08
CA ILE A 330 6.25 -3.47 8.48
C ILE A 330 4.83 -3.59 7.92
N LYS A 331 4.55 -4.61 7.10
CA LYS A 331 3.24 -4.80 6.46
C LYS A 331 2.14 -4.98 7.50
N TYR A 332 2.37 -5.82 8.51
CA TYR A 332 1.39 -6.04 9.58
C TYR A 332 1.10 -4.74 10.34
N ALA A 333 2.12 -3.98 10.71
CA ALA A 333 1.94 -2.69 11.41
C ALA A 333 1.10 -1.69 10.59
N MET A 334 1.21 -1.71 9.26
CA MET A 334 0.45 -0.82 8.39
C MET A 334 -1.01 -1.29 8.20
N LEU A 335 -1.29 -2.59 8.38
CA LEU A 335 -2.57 -3.22 8.06
C LEU A 335 -3.41 -3.59 9.29
N SER A 336 -2.81 -3.72 10.48
CA SER A 336 -3.52 -4.15 11.68
C SER A 336 -4.48 -3.09 12.23
N GLN A 337 -4.28 -1.81 11.87
CA GLN A 337 -5.20 -0.75 12.28
C GLN A 337 -6.20 -0.45 11.17
N SER A 338 -7.48 -0.36 11.55
CA SER A 338 -8.54 0.09 10.62
C SER A 338 -8.12 1.38 9.90
N THR A 339 -8.59 1.53 8.66
CA THR A 339 -8.32 2.73 7.86
C THR A 339 -8.65 4.03 8.56
N HIS A 340 -9.63 4.03 9.49
CA HIS A 340 -10.08 5.22 10.22
C HIS A 340 -9.22 5.56 11.45
N LYS A 341 -8.19 4.77 11.75
CA LYS A 341 -7.31 5.01 12.91
C LYS A 341 -5.90 5.42 12.47
N THR A 342 -5.36 6.43 13.14
CA THR A 342 -3.96 6.83 13.01
C THR A 342 -3.06 5.71 13.54
N ILE A 343 -1.99 5.42 12.82
CA ILE A 343 -0.95 4.48 13.27
C ILE A 343 0.13 5.27 14.00
N ILE A 344 0.47 4.87 15.22
CA ILE A 344 1.69 5.33 15.90
C ILE A 344 2.76 4.26 15.64
N PHE A 345 3.71 4.57 14.79
CA PHE A 345 4.69 3.60 14.31
C PHE A 345 5.96 3.65 15.15
N ASN A 346 6.30 2.53 15.78
CA ASN A 346 7.51 2.36 16.60
C ASN A 346 8.26 1.09 16.15
N GLU A 347 9.51 1.25 15.75
CA GLU A 347 10.32 0.15 15.20
C GLU A 347 10.53 -1.00 16.18
N GLN A 348 10.58 -0.73 17.51
CA GLN A 348 10.75 -1.77 18.52
C GLN A 348 9.47 -2.61 18.68
N ASP A 349 8.32 -1.95 18.75
CA ASP A 349 7.03 -2.63 18.97
C ASP A 349 6.70 -3.58 17.81
N VAL A 350 6.92 -3.15 16.57
CA VAL A 350 6.58 -3.94 15.39
C VAL A 350 7.45 -5.18 15.21
N THR A 351 8.64 -5.22 15.84
CA THR A 351 9.56 -6.36 15.76
C THR A 351 9.37 -7.39 16.86
N ASN A 352 8.42 -7.19 17.77
CA ASN A 352 8.18 -8.12 18.86
C ASN A 352 7.69 -9.48 18.32
N PHE A 353 8.25 -10.57 18.82
CA PHE A 353 7.83 -11.95 18.50
C PHE A 353 6.71 -12.43 19.44
N GLU A 354 6.24 -11.59 20.32
CA GLU A 354 5.10 -11.82 21.21
C GLU A 354 4.13 -10.66 21.06
N GLY A 355 2.85 -10.95 21.00
CA GLY A 355 1.83 -9.92 20.81
C GLY A 355 1.37 -9.77 19.37
N GLU A 356 0.66 -8.68 19.07
CA GLU A 356 -0.03 -8.47 17.81
C GLU A 356 0.90 -7.91 16.72
N THR A 357 1.76 -8.79 16.15
CA THR A 357 2.80 -8.40 15.18
C THR A 357 2.91 -9.41 14.03
N GLY A 358 3.50 -8.96 12.92
CA GLY A 358 3.83 -9.86 11.78
C GLY A 358 4.78 -11.00 12.19
N PRO A 359 5.90 -10.72 12.88
CA PRO A 359 6.80 -11.77 13.37
C PRO A 359 6.13 -12.84 14.22
N TYR A 360 5.18 -12.47 15.09
CA TYR A 360 4.39 -13.43 15.88
C TYR A 360 3.63 -14.40 15.00
N LEU A 361 2.97 -13.88 13.95
CA LEU A 361 2.19 -14.71 13.01
C LEU A 361 3.09 -15.64 12.19
N GLN A 362 4.23 -15.11 11.72
CA GLN A 362 5.22 -15.92 10.98
C GLN A 362 5.79 -17.01 11.87
N TYR A 363 6.03 -16.72 13.14
CA TYR A 363 6.51 -17.70 14.14
C TYR A 363 5.44 -18.78 14.40
N ALA A 364 4.16 -18.43 14.55
CA ALA A 364 3.09 -19.39 14.73
C ALA A 364 2.99 -20.34 13.52
N TYR A 365 3.14 -19.81 12.30
CA TYR A 365 3.19 -20.62 11.08
C TYR A 365 4.39 -21.60 11.09
N ALA A 366 5.58 -21.09 11.39
CA ALA A 366 6.81 -21.91 11.44
C ALA A 366 6.69 -23.04 12.50
N ARG A 367 6.09 -22.73 13.65
CA ARG A 367 5.81 -23.71 14.72
C ARG A 367 4.92 -24.84 14.19
N ALA A 368 3.83 -24.51 13.50
CA ALA A 368 2.92 -25.50 12.92
C ALA A 368 3.64 -26.37 11.86
N SER A 369 4.46 -25.74 11.01
CA SER A 369 5.27 -26.44 10.00
C SER A 369 6.25 -27.42 10.66
N SER A 370 6.90 -27.00 11.75
CA SER A 370 7.83 -27.85 12.52
C SER A 370 7.14 -29.07 13.14
N ILE A 371 5.92 -28.92 13.65
CA ILE A 371 5.13 -30.03 14.21
C ILE A 371 4.87 -31.07 13.11
N ILE A 372 4.41 -30.62 11.96
CA ILE A 372 4.10 -31.53 10.82
C ILE A 372 5.37 -32.23 10.34
N LYS A 373 6.50 -31.52 10.25
CA LYS A 373 7.79 -32.09 9.81
C LYS A 373 8.32 -33.15 10.76
N LYS A 374 8.11 -32.98 12.07
CA LYS A 374 8.62 -33.90 13.11
C LYS A 374 7.82 -35.20 13.21
N SER A 375 6.56 -35.22 12.79
CA SER A 375 5.73 -36.41 12.88
C SER A 375 6.07 -37.43 11.78
N LYS A 376 6.10 -38.70 12.15
CA LYS A 376 6.23 -39.82 11.21
C LYS A 376 4.88 -40.33 10.73
N LYS A 377 3.79 -39.96 11.40
CA LYS A 377 2.41 -40.35 11.01
C LYS A 377 1.88 -39.39 9.94
N LYS A 378 1.02 -39.90 9.08
CA LYS A 378 0.28 -39.10 8.09
C LYS A 378 -1.00 -38.57 8.73
N ALA A 379 -1.30 -37.30 8.47
CA ALA A 379 -2.57 -36.69 8.86
C ALA A 379 -3.75 -37.47 8.25
N LYS A 380 -4.74 -37.83 9.05
CA LYS A 380 -5.94 -38.58 8.60
C LYS A 380 -7.22 -37.83 8.95
N HIS A 381 -8.26 -38.11 8.16
CA HIS A 381 -9.61 -37.59 8.39
C HIS A 381 -10.40 -38.45 9.39
N THR A 382 -9.79 -38.74 10.53
CA THR A 382 -10.49 -39.41 11.64
C THR A 382 -10.91 -38.32 12.64
N ILE A 383 -12.18 -38.35 12.99
CA ILE A 383 -12.70 -37.40 14.02
C ILE A 383 -12.81 -38.24 15.31
N PRO A 384 -12.23 -37.81 16.42
CA PRO A 384 -12.37 -38.51 17.68
C PRO A 384 -13.82 -38.44 18.20
N GLU A 385 -14.18 -39.40 19.08
CA GLU A 385 -15.53 -39.46 19.66
C GLU A 385 -15.90 -38.17 20.42
N ALA A 386 -14.91 -37.54 21.06
CA ALA A 386 -15.09 -36.27 21.75
C ALA A 386 -13.93 -35.34 21.44
N LEU A 387 -14.24 -34.07 21.23
CA LEU A 387 -13.24 -33.01 21.02
C LEU A 387 -12.99 -32.30 22.34
N THR A 388 -11.75 -31.95 22.59
CA THR A 388 -11.42 -31.04 23.71
C THR A 388 -11.95 -29.63 23.42
N GLU A 389 -12.05 -28.81 24.45
CA GLU A 389 -12.45 -27.40 24.30
C GLU A 389 -11.51 -26.66 23.34
N LYS A 390 -10.20 -26.90 23.45
CA LYS A 390 -9.19 -26.22 22.62
C LYS A 390 -9.24 -26.68 21.16
N GLU A 391 -9.47 -27.97 20.92
CA GLU A 391 -9.68 -28.50 19.56
C GLU A 391 -10.94 -27.86 18.92
N SER A 392 -12.05 -27.82 19.66
CA SER A 392 -13.31 -27.23 19.21
C SER A 392 -13.15 -25.72 18.87
N ALA A 393 -12.46 -24.99 19.74
CA ALA A 393 -12.21 -23.55 19.54
C ALA A 393 -11.40 -23.31 18.26
N LEU A 394 -10.33 -24.12 18.04
CA LEU A 394 -9.47 -23.98 16.84
C LEU A 394 -10.24 -24.33 15.57
N ILE A 395 -11.06 -25.40 15.59
CA ILE A 395 -11.90 -25.79 14.45
C ILE A 395 -12.88 -24.65 14.08
N LYS A 396 -13.58 -24.10 15.08
CA LYS A 396 -14.53 -22.98 14.88
C LYS A 396 -13.83 -21.78 14.26
N LYS A 397 -12.67 -21.40 14.81
CA LYS A 397 -11.91 -20.26 14.30
C LYS A 397 -11.44 -20.45 12.86
N ILE A 398 -10.96 -21.64 12.50
CA ILE A 398 -10.61 -22.00 11.12
C ILE A 398 -11.84 -21.87 10.20
N ALA A 399 -12.98 -22.38 10.64
CA ALA A 399 -14.23 -22.36 9.86
C ALA A 399 -14.78 -20.93 9.62
N ASP A 400 -14.45 -19.97 10.47
CA ASP A 400 -14.86 -18.56 10.33
C ASP A 400 -14.14 -17.83 9.19
N PHE A 401 -13.01 -18.33 8.68
CA PHE A 401 -12.16 -17.63 7.73
C PHE A 401 -12.90 -17.10 6.48
N PRO A 402 -13.73 -17.92 5.80
CA PRO A 402 -14.46 -17.42 4.62
C PRO A 402 -15.39 -16.24 4.94
N HIS A 403 -15.99 -16.24 6.13
CA HIS A 403 -16.84 -15.13 6.57
C HIS A 403 -16.02 -13.85 6.77
N GLU A 404 -14.84 -13.95 7.39
CA GLU A 404 -13.97 -12.79 7.62
C GLU A 404 -13.41 -12.23 6.30
N ILE A 405 -13.10 -13.09 5.32
CA ILE A 405 -12.70 -12.64 3.97
C ILE A 405 -13.84 -11.81 3.34
N LYS A 406 -15.06 -12.34 3.36
CA LYS A 406 -16.23 -11.65 2.80
C LYS A 406 -16.45 -10.28 3.47
N LYS A 407 -16.33 -10.24 4.78
CA LYS A 407 -16.44 -8.99 5.56
C LYS A 407 -15.33 -7.98 5.19
N ALA A 408 -14.10 -8.46 5.00
CA ALA A 408 -12.97 -7.61 4.59
C ALA A 408 -13.17 -7.08 3.17
N GLU A 409 -13.69 -7.90 2.25
CA GLU A 409 -14.05 -7.51 0.88
C GLU A 409 -15.13 -6.42 0.87
N GLU A 410 -16.24 -6.65 1.58
CA GLU A 410 -17.38 -5.72 1.64
C GLU A 410 -16.96 -4.35 2.21
N LYS A 411 -16.07 -4.36 3.23
CA LYS A 411 -15.62 -3.13 3.91
C LYS A 411 -14.36 -2.53 3.29
N LEU A 412 -13.69 -3.23 2.37
CA LEU A 412 -12.38 -2.85 1.81
C LEU A 412 -11.38 -2.54 2.93
N ASP A 413 -11.39 -3.38 3.99
CA ASP A 413 -10.60 -3.16 5.21
C ASP A 413 -9.75 -4.40 5.56
N PRO A 414 -8.46 -4.40 5.20
CA PRO A 414 -7.54 -5.50 5.53
C PRO A 414 -7.33 -5.73 7.04
N SER A 415 -7.63 -4.76 7.90
CA SER A 415 -7.45 -4.94 9.35
C SER A 415 -8.31 -6.11 9.89
N ILE A 416 -9.41 -6.40 9.23
CA ILE A 416 -10.28 -7.54 9.57
C ILE A 416 -9.48 -8.86 9.44
N ILE A 417 -8.74 -9.02 8.35
CA ILE A 417 -7.89 -10.19 8.10
C ILE A 417 -6.70 -10.21 9.09
N ALA A 418 -6.10 -9.04 9.38
CA ALA A 418 -4.99 -8.95 10.32
C ALA A 418 -5.40 -9.41 11.73
N HIS A 419 -6.52 -8.90 12.25
CA HIS A 419 -7.06 -9.30 13.56
C HIS A 419 -7.49 -10.77 13.55
N TYR A 420 -8.12 -11.23 12.48
CA TYR A 420 -8.48 -12.65 12.35
C TYR A 420 -7.23 -13.54 12.46
N ALA A 421 -6.18 -13.22 11.72
CA ALA A 421 -4.92 -13.98 11.73
C ALA A 421 -4.29 -14.01 13.13
N TYR A 422 -4.32 -12.88 13.83
CA TYR A 422 -3.80 -12.78 15.21
C TYR A 422 -4.59 -13.69 16.16
N HIS A 423 -5.90 -13.60 16.17
CA HIS A 423 -6.75 -14.42 17.05
C HIS A 423 -6.65 -15.91 16.70
N LEU A 424 -6.54 -16.24 15.41
CA LEU A 424 -6.32 -17.62 14.97
C LEU A 424 -4.99 -18.16 15.53
N ALA A 425 -3.92 -17.36 15.49
CA ALA A 425 -2.62 -17.74 16.03
C ALA A 425 -2.64 -17.87 17.56
N GLN A 426 -3.39 -17.00 18.28
CA GLN A 426 -3.57 -17.12 19.74
C GLN A 426 -4.24 -18.45 20.10
N ILE A 427 -5.37 -18.76 19.47
CA ILE A 427 -6.13 -20.00 19.73
C ILE A 427 -5.26 -21.21 19.40
N PHE A 428 -4.47 -21.17 18.33
CA PHE A 428 -3.54 -22.24 17.98
C PHE A 428 -2.47 -22.41 19.07
N ASN A 429 -1.90 -21.33 19.59
CA ASN A 429 -0.90 -21.42 20.66
C ASN A 429 -1.50 -21.98 21.95
N GLU A 430 -2.74 -21.63 22.30
CA GLU A 430 -3.47 -22.23 23.43
C GLU A 430 -3.65 -23.73 23.24
N PHE A 431 -4.12 -24.13 22.02
CA PHE A 431 -4.26 -25.55 21.66
C PHE A 431 -2.90 -26.27 21.80
N TYR A 432 -1.84 -25.70 21.23
CA TYR A 432 -0.48 -26.30 21.25
C TYR A 432 0.07 -26.48 22.68
N HIS A 433 -0.24 -25.59 23.60
CA HIS A 433 0.21 -25.68 24.98
C HIS A 433 -0.64 -26.69 25.80
N ALA A 434 -1.91 -26.80 25.49
CA ALA A 434 -2.82 -27.71 26.24
C ALA A 434 -2.78 -29.14 25.72
N GLU A 435 -2.59 -29.32 24.40
CA GLU A 435 -2.78 -30.60 23.73
C GLU A 435 -1.46 -31.11 23.12
N LYS A 436 -0.99 -32.23 23.60
CA LYS A 436 0.18 -32.88 23.00
C LYS A 436 -0.23 -33.45 21.63
N VAL A 437 0.43 -33.00 20.55
CA VAL A 437 0.10 -33.40 19.18
C VAL A 437 0.75 -34.73 18.81
N ILE A 438 2.06 -34.90 19.05
CA ILE A 438 2.85 -36.06 18.61
C ILE A 438 2.93 -37.10 19.75
N GLY A 439 2.77 -38.39 19.42
CA GLY A 439 2.88 -39.47 20.37
C GLY A 439 1.61 -39.71 21.19
N THR A 440 0.45 -39.39 20.64
CA THR A 440 -0.87 -39.66 21.28
C THR A 440 -1.73 -40.49 20.34
N ASP A 441 -2.81 -41.03 20.83
CA ASP A 441 -3.77 -41.78 20.02
C ASP A 441 -4.44 -40.86 18.98
N GLU A 442 -4.63 -39.59 19.33
CA GLU A 442 -5.25 -38.57 18.49
C GLU A 442 -4.25 -37.89 17.52
N GLU A 443 -2.98 -38.34 17.46
CA GLU A 443 -1.94 -37.70 16.64
C GLU A 443 -2.38 -37.45 15.20
N ALA A 444 -3.00 -38.42 14.54
CA ALA A 444 -3.40 -38.33 13.14
C ALA A 444 -4.45 -37.23 12.91
N PHE A 445 -5.40 -37.07 13.82
CA PHE A 445 -6.41 -36.00 13.81
C PHE A 445 -5.77 -34.66 14.12
N ARG A 446 -4.98 -34.57 15.21
CA ARG A 446 -4.33 -33.33 15.63
C ARG A 446 -3.36 -32.78 14.57
N LEU A 447 -2.66 -33.66 13.86
CA LEU A 447 -1.83 -33.25 12.71
C LEU A 447 -2.68 -32.62 11.60
N LYS A 448 -3.86 -33.15 11.35
CA LYS A 448 -4.77 -32.60 10.34
C LYS A 448 -5.28 -31.21 10.79
N LEU A 449 -5.55 -31.05 12.07
CA LEU A 449 -5.97 -29.76 12.64
C LEU A 449 -4.83 -28.72 12.56
N VAL A 450 -3.60 -29.12 12.87
CA VAL A 450 -2.39 -28.27 12.73
C VAL A 450 -2.19 -27.85 11.25
N ASP A 451 -2.38 -28.77 10.31
CA ASP A 451 -2.24 -28.50 8.87
C ASP A 451 -3.34 -27.55 8.37
N ALA A 452 -4.57 -27.73 8.87
CA ALA A 452 -5.69 -26.82 8.57
C ALA A 452 -5.40 -25.41 9.10
N PHE A 453 -4.92 -25.29 10.34
CA PHE A 453 -4.47 -24.02 10.93
C PHE A 453 -3.38 -23.37 10.06
N ARG A 454 -2.33 -24.15 9.75
CA ARG A 454 -1.17 -23.66 8.95
C ARG A 454 -1.64 -23.12 7.59
N THR A 455 -2.52 -23.87 6.91
CA THR A 455 -3.06 -23.48 5.60
C THR A 455 -3.90 -22.20 5.71
N THR A 456 -4.77 -22.10 6.72
CA THR A 456 -5.62 -20.94 6.93
C THR A 456 -4.79 -19.70 7.25
N LEU A 457 -3.80 -19.83 8.14
CA LEU A 457 -2.90 -18.71 8.49
C LEU A 457 -2.08 -18.27 7.28
N LYS A 458 -1.57 -19.21 6.46
CA LYS A 458 -0.87 -18.91 5.22
C LYS A 458 -1.75 -18.07 4.26
N ASN A 459 -3.02 -18.48 4.09
CA ASN A 459 -3.95 -17.75 3.24
C ASN A 459 -4.25 -16.35 3.79
N ALA A 460 -4.43 -16.21 5.10
CA ALA A 460 -4.63 -14.91 5.73
C ALA A 460 -3.41 -14.00 5.54
N LEU A 461 -2.20 -14.53 5.75
CA LEU A 461 -0.95 -13.79 5.54
C LEU A 461 -0.74 -13.40 4.07
N TYR A 462 -1.11 -14.28 3.13
CA TYR A 462 -1.08 -13.97 1.69
C TYR A 462 -1.96 -12.75 1.36
N LEU A 463 -3.17 -12.69 1.93
CA LEU A 463 -4.07 -11.54 1.71
C LEU A 463 -3.50 -10.23 2.27
N LEU A 464 -2.61 -10.32 3.27
CA LEU A 464 -1.89 -9.17 3.83
C LEU A 464 -0.53 -8.91 3.13
N GLY A 465 -0.19 -9.70 2.12
CA GLY A 465 1.10 -9.58 1.43
C GLY A 465 2.30 -10.02 2.28
N ILE A 466 2.08 -10.83 3.32
CA ILE A 466 3.12 -11.28 4.26
C ILE A 466 3.57 -12.70 3.89
N GLU A 467 4.86 -12.86 3.63
CA GLU A 467 5.45 -14.16 3.32
C GLU A 467 5.55 -15.05 4.57
N THR A 468 5.27 -16.32 4.40
CA THR A 468 5.49 -17.35 5.42
C THR A 468 6.87 -18.00 5.26
N MET A 469 7.33 -18.67 6.30
CA MET A 469 8.55 -19.49 6.28
C MET A 469 8.37 -20.71 7.17
N ASP A 470 8.83 -21.88 6.73
CA ASP A 470 8.61 -23.14 7.46
C ASP A 470 9.47 -23.29 8.70
N GLU A 471 10.54 -22.49 8.82
CA GLU A 471 11.45 -22.51 9.96
C GLU A 471 11.88 -21.07 10.32
N MET A 472 11.90 -20.76 11.60
CA MET A 472 12.38 -19.49 12.16
C MET A 472 13.46 -19.71 13.20
#